data_fabca62b2bcd0f6bc1ef8c81d5206411
#
_entry.id   fabca62b2bcd0f6bc1ef8c81d5206411
#
_cell.length_a   1.000
_cell.length_b   1.000
_cell.length_c   1.000
_cell.angle_alpha   90.00
_cell.angle_beta   90.00
_cell.angle_gamma   90.00
#
_symmetry.space_group_name_H-M   'P 1'
#
loop_
_entity.id
_entity.type
_entity.pdbx_description
1 polymer ?
#
loop_
_entity_poly.entity_id
_entity_poly.type
_entity_poly.pdbx_seq_one_letter_code
_entity_poly.pdbx_strand_id
1 'polypeptide(L)'
;MIQGKWFSPGDDLSSVLSVREAVLGFGTDSLDPESWNVLVFEDSIPAATGRIWWKDGSFWLGDIAVLESRRGRHLGDLVLRLLLYKAQSHSAREVRLRCPRALTGFFSRLGLREDASPESDPVEMMIPGEQIDLDTCSRCPKKNCPNRQPC
;
A
#
# COMPACT_ATOMS: atom_id res chain seq x y z
N MET A 1 -5.64 17.28 9.46
CA MET A 1 -5.81 17.14 7.99
C MET A 1 -4.86 16.05 7.48
N ILE A 2 -5.33 15.20 6.59
CA ILE A 2 -4.53 14.13 6.02
C ILE A 2 -4.24 14.47 4.56
N GLN A 3 -2.97 14.37 4.17
CA GLN A 3 -2.51 14.65 2.81
C GLN A 3 -1.59 13.54 2.33
N GLY A 4 -1.69 13.19 1.05
CA GLY A 4 -0.77 12.26 0.40
C GLY A 4 0.11 13.00 -0.59
N LYS A 5 1.37 12.56 -0.68
CA LYS A 5 2.32 13.09 -1.66
C LYS A 5 3.05 11.94 -2.32
N TRP A 6 3.15 12.00 -3.66
CA TRP A 6 3.89 11.02 -4.44
C TRP A 6 5.32 11.49 -4.69
N PHE A 7 6.24 10.55 -4.62
CA PHE A 7 7.65 10.73 -4.95
C PHE A 7 7.95 9.83 -6.14
N SER A 8 8.39 10.43 -7.23
CA SER A 8 8.76 9.69 -8.44
C SER A 8 10.15 9.08 -8.29
N PRO A 9 10.50 8.07 -9.12
CA PRO A 9 11.87 7.55 -9.14
C PRO A 9 12.89 8.68 -9.31
N GLY A 10 13.91 8.70 -8.46
CA GLY A 10 14.93 9.72 -8.48
C GLY A 10 14.70 10.95 -7.59
N ASP A 11 13.51 11.09 -7.03
CA ASP A 11 13.24 12.20 -6.10
C ASP A 11 13.96 12.01 -4.77
N ASP A 12 14.13 13.11 -4.04
CA ASP A 12 14.69 13.07 -2.68
C ASP A 12 13.70 12.37 -1.75
N LEU A 13 14.11 11.26 -1.15
CA LEU A 13 13.28 10.44 -0.29
C LEU A 13 13.47 10.71 1.20
N SER A 14 14.14 11.80 1.60
CA SER A 14 14.44 12.08 3.01
C SER A 14 13.20 11.96 3.92
N SER A 15 12.07 12.54 3.49
CA SER A 15 10.83 12.49 4.26
C SER A 15 10.22 11.09 4.31
N VAL A 16 10.29 10.34 3.21
CA VAL A 16 9.86 8.94 3.15
C VAL A 16 10.69 8.10 4.10
N LEU A 17 12.00 8.28 4.07
CA LEU A 17 12.93 7.51 4.89
C LEU A 17 12.74 7.77 6.38
N SER A 18 12.29 8.96 6.76
CA SER A 18 12.01 9.24 8.17
C SER A 18 10.98 8.28 8.76
N VAL A 19 10.01 7.85 7.97
CA VAL A 19 9.01 6.86 8.39
C VAL A 19 9.54 5.45 8.19
N ARG A 20 10.12 5.17 7.03
CA ARG A 20 10.61 3.82 6.70
C ARG A 20 11.65 3.33 7.69
N GLU A 21 12.65 4.17 8.01
CA GLU A 21 13.70 3.80 8.95
C GLU A 21 13.17 3.61 10.36
N ALA A 22 12.24 4.46 10.78
CA ALA A 22 11.67 4.37 12.12
C ALA A 22 10.85 3.09 12.32
N VAL A 23 10.17 2.60 11.28
CA VAL A 23 9.26 1.46 11.37
C VAL A 23 9.90 0.17 10.90
N LEU A 24 10.56 0.20 9.74
CA LEU A 24 11.08 -1.00 9.10
C LEU A 24 12.59 -1.20 9.30
N GLY A 25 13.28 -0.17 9.80
CA GLY A 25 14.68 -0.29 10.16
C GLY A 25 15.67 -0.26 9.01
N PHE A 26 15.25 0.13 7.80
CA PHE A 26 16.17 0.26 6.68
C PHE A 26 15.93 1.54 5.89
N GLY A 27 16.98 2.03 5.23
CA GLY A 27 16.94 3.23 4.42
C GLY A 27 16.66 2.92 2.95
N THR A 28 17.44 3.55 2.05
CA THR A 28 17.31 3.29 0.61
C THR A 28 17.86 1.91 0.26
N ASP A 29 17.30 1.34 -0.81
CA ASP A 29 17.77 0.08 -1.36
C ASP A 29 17.73 0.12 -2.90
N SER A 30 18.03 -1.01 -3.54
CA SER A 30 18.10 -1.11 -4.99
C SER A 30 16.76 -0.92 -5.70
N LEU A 31 15.63 -1.01 -5.00
CA LEU A 31 14.31 -0.80 -5.59
C LEU A 31 13.94 0.68 -5.69
N ASP A 32 14.50 1.54 -4.85
CA ASP A 32 14.11 2.96 -4.81
C ASP A 32 14.30 3.69 -6.14
N PRO A 33 15.39 3.48 -6.91
CA PRO A 33 15.52 4.13 -8.21
C PRO A 33 14.42 3.76 -9.22
N GLU A 34 13.68 2.68 -8.98
CA GLU A 34 12.63 2.17 -9.86
C GLU A 34 11.23 2.30 -9.25
N SER A 35 11.13 2.87 -8.06
CA SER A 35 9.87 2.90 -7.30
C SER A 35 9.26 4.28 -7.24
N TRP A 36 7.92 4.32 -7.24
CA TRP A 36 7.17 5.46 -6.73
C TRP A 36 6.90 5.20 -5.25
N ASN A 37 7.10 6.24 -4.44
CA ASN A 37 6.80 6.20 -3.01
C ASN A 37 5.64 7.14 -2.73
N VAL A 38 4.71 6.72 -1.87
CA VAL A 38 3.67 7.61 -1.36
C VAL A 38 3.96 7.90 0.10
N LEU A 39 3.79 9.16 0.49
CA LEU A 39 3.95 9.58 1.87
C LEU A 39 2.64 10.24 2.32
N VAL A 40 2.11 9.76 3.42
CA VAL A 40 0.89 10.32 4.03
C VAL A 40 1.31 11.16 5.22
N PHE A 41 0.84 12.39 5.22
CA PHE A 41 1.02 13.36 6.30
C PHE A 41 -0.26 13.45 7.12
N GLU A 42 -0.13 13.48 8.41
CA GLU A 42 -1.21 13.83 9.32
C GLU A 42 -0.81 15.11 10.05
N ASP A 43 -1.60 16.18 9.87
CA ASP A 43 -1.31 17.50 10.44
C ASP A 43 0.10 17.99 10.08
N SER A 44 0.47 17.83 8.81
CA SER A 44 1.76 18.20 8.24
C SER A 44 2.96 17.40 8.76
N ILE A 45 2.72 16.30 9.46
CA ILE A 45 3.76 15.42 9.99
C ILE A 45 3.76 14.11 9.19
N PRO A 46 4.92 13.67 8.65
CA PRO A 46 5.00 12.37 7.99
C PRO A 46 4.55 11.26 8.93
N ALA A 47 3.58 10.47 8.50
CA ALA A 47 2.95 9.47 9.34
C ALA A 47 2.99 8.06 8.79
N ALA A 48 2.90 7.89 7.47
CA ALA A 48 2.84 6.58 6.84
C ALA A 48 3.40 6.64 5.43
N THR A 49 3.93 5.52 4.96
CA THR A 49 4.50 5.44 3.61
C THR A 49 4.35 4.03 3.04
N GLY A 50 4.55 3.92 1.74
CA GLY A 50 4.62 2.66 1.01
C GLY A 50 5.20 2.92 -0.36
N ARG A 51 5.56 1.88 -1.09
CA ARG A 51 6.13 2.03 -2.43
C ARG A 51 5.55 1.02 -3.41
N ILE A 52 5.62 1.37 -4.69
CA ILE A 52 5.16 0.55 -5.80
C ILE A 52 6.23 0.56 -6.89
N TRP A 53 6.51 -0.60 -7.47
CA TRP A 53 7.47 -0.74 -8.56
C TRP A 53 6.98 -1.76 -9.57
N TRP A 54 7.54 -1.68 -10.78
CA TRP A 54 7.25 -2.62 -11.85
C TRP A 54 8.35 -3.68 -11.91
N LYS A 55 7.95 -4.94 -11.99
CA LYS A 55 8.89 -6.04 -12.13
C LYS A 55 8.20 -7.24 -12.79
N ASP A 56 8.87 -7.81 -13.80
CA ASP A 56 8.42 -9.06 -14.43
C ASP A 56 6.96 -9.04 -14.89
N GLY A 57 6.52 -7.92 -15.46
CA GLY A 57 5.18 -7.77 -16.00
C GLY A 57 4.09 -7.48 -15.00
N SER A 58 4.44 -7.25 -13.74
CA SER A 58 3.48 -6.95 -12.67
C SER A 58 3.90 -5.71 -11.91
N PHE A 59 2.91 -5.01 -11.33
CA PHE A 59 3.19 -4.03 -10.30
C PHE A 59 3.30 -4.72 -8.95
N TRP A 60 4.34 -4.39 -8.21
CA TRP A 60 4.58 -4.88 -6.87
C TRP A 60 4.43 -3.76 -5.86
N LEU A 61 3.77 -4.05 -4.76
CA LEU A 61 3.63 -3.14 -3.63
C LEU A 61 4.47 -3.65 -2.46
N GLY A 62 4.90 -2.74 -1.62
CA GLY A 62 5.59 -3.18 -0.41
C GLY A 62 5.97 -2.06 0.51
N ASP A 63 6.55 -2.48 1.62
CA ASP A 63 7.15 -1.61 2.62
C ASP A 63 6.17 -0.55 3.13
N ILE A 64 4.92 -0.96 3.33
CA ILE A 64 3.90 -0.12 3.97
C ILE A 64 4.27 0.00 5.43
N ALA A 65 4.43 1.24 5.88
CA ALA A 65 4.87 1.53 7.24
C ALA A 65 4.04 2.68 7.81
N VAL A 66 3.58 2.50 9.04
CA VAL A 66 2.85 3.53 9.79
C VAL A 66 3.60 3.77 11.09
N LEU A 67 3.92 5.03 11.40
CA LEU A 67 4.55 5.35 12.66
C LEU A 67 3.70 4.83 13.83
N GLU A 68 4.34 4.26 14.83
CA GLU A 68 3.66 3.65 15.97
C GLU A 68 2.67 4.61 16.63
N SER A 69 3.08 5.87 16.81
CA SER A 69 2.23 6.91 17.41
C SER A 69 1.02 7.29 16.57
N ARG A 70 0.99 6.85 15.31
CA ARG A 70 -0.08 7.20 14.35
C ARG A 70 -0.92 5.99 13.95
N ARG A 71 -0.75 4.85 14.60
CA ARG A 71 -1.52 3.64 14.31
C ARG A 71 -2.94 3.74 14.87
N GLY A 72 -3.84 2.89 14.34
CA GLY A 72 -5.24 2.89 14.74
C GLY A 72 -6.09 3.97 14.07
N ARG A 73 -5.56 4.65 13.06
CA ARG A 73 -6.24 5.75 12.34
C ARG A 73 -6.46 5.44 10.86
N HIS A 74 -6.35 4.18 10.48
CA HIS A 74 -6.54 3.70 9.10
C HIS A 74 -5.55 4.28 8.08
N LEU A 75 -4.38 4.73 8.52
CA LEU A 75 -3.37 5.27 7.61
C LEU A 75 -2.75 4.19 6.73
N GLY A 76 -2.57 2.99 7.25
CA GLY A 76 -2.09 1.85 6.46
C GLY A 76 -3.06 1.47 5.36
N ASP A 77 -4.35 1.47 5.65
CA ASP A 77 -5.40 1.25 4.66
C ASP A 77 -5.37 2.32 3.57
N LEU A 78 -5.19 3.58 3.96
CA LEU A 78 -5.09 4.68 3.01
C LEU A 78 -3.86 4.52 2.11
N VAL A 79 -2.71 4.18 2.66
CA VAL A 79 -1.49 3.93 1.87
C VAL A 79 -1.75 2.82 0.85
N LEU A 80 -2.33 1.71 1.27
CA LEU A 80 -2.63 0.60 0.38
C LEU A 80 -3.57 1.03 -0.75
N ARG A 81 -4.62 1.78 -0.44
CA ARG A 81 -5.55 2.31 -1.45
C ARG A 81 -4.85 3.24 -2.44
N LEU A 82 -3.95 4.09 -1.97
CA LEU A 82 -3.20 4.99 -2.84
C LEU A 82 -2.28 4.21 -3.77
N LEU A 83 -1.62 3.16 -3.27
CA LEU A 83 -0.77 2.30 -4.10
C LEU A 83 -1.59 1.57 -5.16
N LEU A 84 -2.74 1.01 -4.78
CA LEU A 84 -3.63 0.34 -5.74
C LEU A 84 -4.19 1.33 -6.77
N TYR A 85 -4.51 2.54 -6.36
CA TYR A 85 -4.95 3.58 -7.27
C TYR A 85 -3.85 3.91 -8.29
N LYS A 86 -2.60 4.01 -7.84
CA LYS A 86 -1.46 4.25 -8.74
C LYS A 86 -1.37 3.14 -9.78
N ALA A 87 -1.45 1.89 -9.36
CA ALA A 87 -1.43 0.75 -10.26
C ALA A 87 -2.61 0.81 -11.26
N GLN A 88 -3.81 1.08 -10.77
CA GLN A 88 -5.01 1.17 -11.59
C GLN A 88 -4.89 2.29 -12.62
N SER A 89 -4.36 3.45 -12.23
CA SER A 89 -4.17 4.59 -13.13
C SER A 89 -3.14 4.31 -14.23
N HIS A 90 -2.26 3.34 -14.03
CA HIS A 90 -1.31 2.88 -15.04
C HIS A 90 -1.81 1.62 -15.78
N SER A 91 -3.09 1.32 -15.67
CA SER A 91 -3.72 0.17 -16.34
C SER A 91 -3.02 -1.15 -15.99
N ALA A 92 -2.70 -1.32 -14.71
CA ALA A 92 -2.02 -2.52 -14.25
C ALA A 92 -2.81 -3.77 -14.62
N ARG A 93 -2.11 -4.77 -15.19
CA ARG A 93 -2.69 -6.07 -15.46
C ARG A 93 -2.97 -6.83 -14.18
N GLU A 94 -2.03 -6.75 -13.25
CA GLU A 94 -2.15 -7.34 -11.94
C GLU A 94 -1.24 -6.60 -10.95
N VAL A 95 -1.55 -6.75 -9.68
CA VAL A 95 -0.75 -6.21 -8.59
C VAL A 95 -0.38 -7.34 -7.65
N ARG A 96 0.87 -7.39 -7.24
CA ARG A 96 1.41 -8.42 -6.35
C ARG A 96 2.09 -7.80 -5.14
N LEU A 97 2.14 -8.55 -4.06
CA LEU A 97 2.90 -8.17 -2.87
C LEU A 97 3.30 -9.44 -2.10
N ARG A 98 4.24 -9.27 -1.18
CA ARG A 98 4.58 -10.30 -0.20
C ARG A 98 4.38 -9.73 1.19
N CYS A 99 3.79 -10.51 2.07
CA CYS A 99 3.53 -10.08 3.43
C CYS A 99 3.66 -11.25 4.40
N PRO A 100 3.91 -10.96 5.69
CA PRO A 100 3.80 -11.99 6.72
C PRO A 100 2.37 -12.56 6.76
N ARG A 101 2.25 -13.83 7.06
CA ARG A 101 0.94 -14.49 7.10
C ARG A 101 -0.04 -13.78 8.03
N ALA A 102 0.43 -13.17 9.10
CA ALA A 102 -0.42 -12.44 10.04
C ALA A 102 -1.10 -11.21 9.41
N LEU A 103 -0.59 -10.71 8.27
CA LEU A 103 -1.13 -9.51 7.61
C LEU A 103 -2.02 -9.83 6.41
N THR A 104 -2.25 -11.09 6.09
CA THR A 104 -3.09 -11.45 4.93
C THR A 104 -4.50 -10.89 5.03
N GLY A 105 -5.07 -10.85 6.24
CA GLY A 105 -6.41 -10.27 6.46
C GLY A 105 -6.48 -8.79 6.13
N PHE A 106 -5.41 -8.05 6.42
CA PHE A 106 -5.34 -6.62 6.08
C PHE A 106 -5.44 -6.41 4.56
N PHE A 107 -4.70 -7.18 3.80
CA PHE A 107 -4.69 -7.05 2.34
C PHE A 107 -5.93 -7.65 1.69
N SER A 108 -6.48 -8.73 2.22
CA SER A 108 -7.65 -9.40 1.64
C SER A 108 -8.90 -8.53 1.67
N ARG A 109 -8.96 -7.54 2.56
CA ARG A 109 -10.10 -6.60 2.62
C ARG A 109 -10.29 -5.82 1.32
N LEU A 110 -9.20 -5.57 0.59
CA LEU A 110 -9.26 -4.84 -0.68
C LEU A 110 -9.22 -5.76 -1.90
N GLY A 111 -9.40 -7.07 -1.69
CA GLY A 111 -9.54 -8.01 -2.77
C GLY A 111 -8.29 -8.79 -3.13
N LEU A 112 -7.16 -8.53 -2.46
CA LEU A 112 -5.96 -9.34 -2.67
C LEU A 112 -6.18 -10.74 -2.12
N ARG A 113 -5.67 -11.73 -2.82
CA ARG A 113 -5.81 -13.15 -2.46
C ARG A 113 -4.47 -13.85 -2.56
N GLU A 114 -4.32 -14.92 -1.80
CA GLU A 114 -3.08 -15.68 -1.80
C GLU A 114 -2.87 -16.36 -3.16
N ASP A 115 -1.67 -16.27 -3.67
CA ASP A 115 -1.24 -16.88 -4.93
C ASP A 115 -0.03 -17.80 -4.71
N ALA A 116 0.03 -18.41 -3.54
CA ALA A 116 1.14 -19.28 -3.16
C ALA A 116 0.61 -20.42 -2.32
N SER A 117 1.49 -21.40 -2.03
CA SER A 117 1.15 -22.48 -1.13
C SER A 117 0.64 -21.93 0.22
N PRO A 118 -0.43 -22.52 0.80
CA PRO A 118 -0.93 -22.10 2.09
C PRO A 118 0.10 -22.15 3.22
N GLU A 119 1.19 -22.87 3.01
CA GLU A 119 2.25 -23.03 4.00
C GLU A 119 3.38 -22.02 3.83
N SER A 120 3.34 -21.19 2.77
CA SER A 120 4.41 -20.22 2.53
C SER A 120 4.38 -19.06 3.53
N ASP A 121 5.54 -18.58 3.93
CA ASP A 121 5.73 -17.36 4.71
C ASP A 121 7.10 -16.78 4.33
N PRO A 122 7.20 -15.60 3.74
CA PRO A 122 6.09 -14.66 3.46
C PRO A 122 5.10 -15.18 2.41
N VAL A 123 3.87 -14.71 2.53
CA VAL A 123 2.78 -15.05 1.61
C VAL A 123 2.81 -14.11 0.42
N GLU A 124 2.74 -14.66 -0.78
CA GLU A 124 2.52 -13.84 -1.97
C GLU A 124 1.02 -13.68 -2.21
N MET A 125 0.60 -12.43 -2.39
CA MET A 125 -0.79 -12.09 -2.65
C MET A 125 -0.89 -11.32 -3.96
N MET A 126 -2.04 -11.42 -4.63
CA MET A 126 -2.26 -10.76 -5.90
C MET A 126 -3.70 -10.33 -6.08
N ILE A 127 -3.91 -9.34 -6.94
CA ILE A 127 -5.22 -8.94 -7.43
C ILE A 127 -5.11 -8.58 -8.90
N PRO A 128 -6.01 -9.09 -9.77
CA PRO A 128 -6.08 -8.61 -11.15
C PRO A 128 -6.46 -7.13 -11.18
N GLY A 129 -5.85 -6.37 -12.09
CA GLY A 129 -6.07 -4.93 -12.16
C GLY A 129 -7.53 -4.54 -12.34
N GLU A 130 -8.29 -5.33 -13.11
CA GLU A 130 -9.70 -5.10 -13.34
C GLU A 130 -10.58 -5.32 -12.11
N GLN A 131 -10.07 -6.01 -11.09
CA GLN A 131 -10.80 -6.29 -9.85
C GLN A 131 -10.51 -5.29 -8.74
N ILE A 132 -9.62 -4.32 -8.99
CA ILE A 132 -9.33 -3.28 -8.00
C ILE A 132 -10.55 -2.39 -7.85
N ASP A 133 -11.16 -2.42 -6.67
CA ASP A 133 -12.33 -1.62 -6.31
C ASP A 133 -11.98 -0.75 -5.10
N LEU A 134 -11.74 0.53 -5.37
CA LEU A 134 -11.37 1.50 -4.33
C LEU A 134 -12.59 2.24 -3.79
N ASP A 135 -13.75 2.02 -4.36
CA ASP A 135 -15.00 2.64 -3.91
C ASP A 135 -15.64 1.87 -2.76
N THR A 136 -15.17 0.65 -2.48
CA THR A 136 -15.69 -0.17 -1.41
C THR A 136 -15.18 0.32 -0.06
N CYS A 137 -16.12 0.63 0.84
CA CYS A 137 -15.77 1.01 2.19
C CYS A 137 -15.27 -0.21 2.97
N SER A 138 -14.05 -0.14 3.52
CA SER A 138 -13.47 -1.23 4.30
C SER A 138 -14.19 -1.48 5.63
N ARG A 139 -14.99 -0.52 6.10
CA ARG A 139 -15.77 -0.62 7.33
C ARG A 139 -17.16 -1.21 7.12
N CYS A 140 -17.59 -1.30 5.86
CA CYS A 140 -18.93 -1.77 5.54
C CYS A 140 -18.85 -3.15 4.91
N PRO A 141 -19.33 -4.22 5.60
CA PRO A 141 -19.27 -5.58 5.05
C PRO A 141 -20.26 -5.82 3.92
N LYS A 142 -21.12 -4.86 3.59
CA LYS A 142 -22.14 -5.00 2.55
C LYS A 142 -21.79 -4.15 1.33
N LYS A 143 -21.80 -4.77 0.16
CA LYS A 143 -21.57 -4.07 -1.12
C LYS A 143 -22.59 -2.96 -1.39
N ASN A 144 -23.71 -2.94 -0.69
CA ASN A 144 -24.79 -1.97 -0.87
C ASN A 144 -24.98 -1.10 0.38
N CYS A 145 -23.88 -0.59 0.94
CA CYS A 145 -23.97 0.35 2.04
C CYS A 145 -24.69 1.63 1.55
N PRO A 146 -25.80 2.07 2.19
CA PRO A 146 -26.53 3.29 1.76
C PRO A 146 -25.70 4.56 1.92
N ASN A 147 -24.63 4.53 2.72
CA ASN A 147 -23.70 5.65 2.87
C ASN A 147 -22.43 5.39 2.06
N ARG A 148 -22.59 4.94 0.82
CA ARG A 148 -21.47 4.66 -0.09
C ARG A 148 -20.74 5.95 -0.44
N GLN A 149 -20.05 6.48 0.52
CA GLN A 149 -19.07 7.52 0.29
C GLN A 149 -17.69 6.90 0.36
N PRO A 150 -16.72 7.41 -0.42
CA PRO A 150 -15.35 6.93 -0.31
C PRO A 150 -14.91 6.98 1.15
N CYS A 151 -14.55 5.86 1.67
CA CYS A 151 -14.07 5.78 3.04
C CYS A 151 -12.64 6.23 3.14
#